data_1f68d7fc9461325b2e4c558ed9ec2c71
#
_entry.id   1f68d7fc9461325b2e4c558ed9ec2c71
#
_cell.length_a   1.000
_cell.length_b   1.000
_cell.length_c   1.000
_cell.angle_alpha   90.00
_cell.angle_beta   90.00
_cell.angle_gamma   90.00
#
_symmetry.space_group_name_H-M   'P 1'
#
loop_
_entity.id
_entity.type
_entity.pdbx_description
1 polymer ?
#
loop_
_entity_poly.entity_id
_entity_poly.type
_entity_poly.pdbx_seq_one_letter_code
_entity_poly.pdbx_strand_id
1 'polypeptide(L)'
;MCGIVGVVGNTNATDILIQGLEKLEYRGYDSAGIFVVGDNKSQLVKSVGLIAELQAKVGDSVSGTTGIGHTRWATHGKPTEGNAHPHTSGSGRFVLVHNGVIENYLQIKETYLTKHNLKGETDTEIAIHLVEHFVEEDNLSVLEAFKKALHIIEGSYAFALIDSQDADTIYVAKNKSPLLIGLGNGYNMVCSDAMAMIRETSEYMEIHDKELVIVKKDSVEVQDYDGNVIERGSYTAELDLSDIGKGTYPFYMLKEIDEQPTVMRKLISTYANESGDMNVDSDIIKSVQEADRLYILAAGTSYHAGFAAKTMIEKLTDTPVELGVSSEWGYNMPLLSKKPMFILLSQSGETADSRQVLVKANEMGIPSLTITNVPGSTLSREATYTMLIHAGPEIAVASTKAYTAQVATLAFLAKAVGEANGKAEAKDFDLVHELSIVAQSIEATLSEKDVISEKVEQLLISTRNAFYIGRGNDYYVTMEAALKLKEISYIQTEGFAAGELKHGTISLIEDNTPVIALISADSTIAAHTRGNIQEVVSRGANALIIVEEGLEREGDDIIVNKVHPFLSAISMVIPTQLIAYYASLQRGLDVDKPRNLAKAVTVE
;
A
#
# COMPACT_ATOMS: atom_id res chain seq x y z
N MET A 1 -0.60 1.25 -9.75
CA MET A 1 -2.06 1.08 -9.64
C MET A 1 -2.78 2.31 -10.16
N CYS A 2 -4.03 2.15 -10.61
CA CYS A 2 -4.80 3.23 -11.22
C CYS A 2 -5.69 3.95 -10.18
N GLY A 3 -6.07 5.19 -10.47
CA GLY A 3 -7.03 5.96 -9.68
C GLY A 3 -8.23 6.37 -10.51
N ILE A 4 -9.44 6.23 -9.96
CA ILE A 4 -10.70 6.66 -10.56
C ILE A 4 -11.30 7.79 -9.74
N VAL A 5 -11.79 8.82 -10.43
CA VAL A 5 -12.65 9.88 -9.89
C VAL A 5 -13.80 10.10 -10.85
N GLY A 6 -15.03 10.15 -10.34
CA GLY A 6 -16.23 10.52 -11.10
C GLY A 6 -17.08 11.48 -10.29
N VAL A 7 -17.83 12.33 -10.96
CA VAL A 7 -18.77 13.26 -10.34
C VAL A 7 -19.97 13.49 -11.25
N VAL A 8 -21.15 13.55 -10.65
CA VAL A 8 -22.40 13.93 -11.31
C VAL A 8 -23.18 14.86 -10.39
N GLY A 9 -23.60 16.04 -10.90
CA GLY A 9 -24.40 16.99 -10.11
C GLY A 9 -24.28 18.44 -10.51
N ASN A 10 -24.55 19.32 -9.57
CA ASN A 10 -24.60 20.78 -9.78
C ASN A 10 -23.25 21.47 -9.43
N THR A 11 -22.12 20.90 -9.86
CA THR A 11 -20.78 21.40 -9.53
C THR A 11 -19.88 21.37 -10.76
N ASN A 12 -18.75 22.07 -10.70
CA ASN A 12 -17.77 22.01 -11.79
C ASN A 12 -17.01 20.67 -11.76
N ALA A 13 -17.39 19.77 -12.66
CA ALA A 13 -16.79 18.45 -12.74
C ALA A 13 -15.28 18.49 -13.01
N THR A 14 -14.82 19.41 -13.84
CA THR A 14 -13.40 19.51 -14.21
C THR A 14 -12.50 19.75 -13.01
N ASP A 15 -12.85 20.70 -12.16
CA ASP A 15 -12.05 21.03 -10.95
C ASP A 15 -12.00 19.86 -9.98
N ILE A 16 -13.15 19.22 -9.73
CA ILE A 16 -13.23 18.04 -8.84
C ILE A 16 -12.41 16.89 -9.40
N LEU A 17 -12.51 16.61 -10.70
CA LEU A 17 -11.75 15.54 -11.34
C LEU A 17 -10.24 15.77 -11.22
N ILE A 18 -9.75 16.97 -11.59
CA ILE A 18 -8.32 17.28 -11.53
C ILE A 18 -7.81 17.21 -10.09
N GLN A 19 -8.48 17.85 -9.12
CA GLN A 19 -8.06 17.84 -7.73
C GLN A 19 -8.12 16.44 -7.10
N GLY A 20 -9.14 15.65 -7.44
CA GLY A 20 -9.26 14.26 -7.00
C GLY A 20 -8.16 13.36 -7.59
N LEU A 21 -7.86 13.52 -8.88
CA LEU A 21 -6.80 12.77 -9.54
C LEU A 21 -5.40 13.14 -9.02
N GLU A 22 -5.16 14.41 -8.67
CA GLU A 22 -3.91 14.84 -7.99
C GLU A 22 -3.70 14.08 -6.67
N LYS A 23 -4.78 13.85 -5.93
CA LYS A 23 -4.74 13.07 -4.67
C LYS A 23 -4.50 11.57 -4.90
N LEU A 24 -4.82 11.06 -6.10
CA LEU A 24 -4.61 9.66 -6.49
C LEU A 24 -3.34 9.44 -7.32
N GLU A 25 -2.56 10.47 -7.61
CA GLU A 25 -1.38 10.37 -8.47
C GLU A 25 -0.34 9.37 -7.93
N TYR A 26 -0.25 9.21 -6.59
CA TYR A 26 0.60 8.20 -5.96
C TYR A 26 0.23 6.75 -6.34
N ARG A 27 -0.99 6.53 -6.86
CA ARG A 27 -1.46 5.21 -7.34
C ARG A 27 -1.03 4.91 -8.77
N GLY A 28 -0.85 5.92 -9.62
CA GLY A 28 -0.43 5.74 -11.01
C GLY A 28 -0.14 7.08 -11.66
N TYR A 29 0.94 7.15 -12.40
CA TYR A 29 1.46 8.39 -12.98
C TYR A 29 2.05 8.20 -14.39
N ASP A 30 1.72 7.08 -15.07
CA ASP A 30 2.18 6.81 -16.44
C ASP A 30 1.40 7.60 -17.47
N SER A 31 0.10 7.80 -17.23
CA SER A 31 -0.78 8.63 -18.03
C SER A 31 -2.05 8.97 -17.25
N ALA A 32 -2.75 10.01 -17.68
CA ALA A 32 -4.00 10.43 -17.08
C ALA A 32 -4.97 10.97 -18.13
N GLY A 33 -6.25 11.07 -17.76
CA GLY A 33 -7.24 11.70 -18.61
C GLY A 33 -8.55 11.93 -17.90
N ILE A 34 -9.34 12.84 -18.45
CA ILE A 34 -10.69 13.16 -18.02
C ILE A 34 -11.65 13.17 -19.22
N PHE A 35 -12.89 12.82 -18.95
CA PHE A 35 -14.02 13.05 -19.84
C PHE A 35 -15.06 13.85 -19.09
N VAL A 36 -15.52 14.96 -19.69
CA VAL A 36 -16.51 15.85 -19.09
C VAL A 36 -17.65 16.05 -20.08
N VAL A 37 -18.88 15.86 -19.60
CA VAL A 37 -20.10 16.14 -20.36
C VAL A 37 -20.42 17.62 -20.19
N GLY A 38 -20.24 18.39 -21.27
CA GLY A 38 -20.54 19.83 -21.32
C GLY A 38 -21.87 20.10 -21.98
N ASP A 39 -22.46 21.26 -21.70
CA ASP A 39 -23.78 21.68 -22.20
C ASP A 39 -23.91 21.65 -23.73
N ASN A 40 -22.82 21.97 -24.44
CA ASN A 40 -22.82 22.02 -25.90
C ASN A 40 -21.98 20.92 -26.55
N LYS A 41 -20.98 20.40 -25.87
CA LYS A 41 -20.05 19.38 -26.38
C LYS A 41 -19.32 18.70 -25.25
N SER A 42 -19.34 17.37 -25.26
CA SER A 42 -18.51 16.57 -24.37
C SER A 42 -17.04 16.62 -24.79
N GLN A 43 -16.13 16.62 -23.83
CA GLN A 43 -14.69 16.77 -24.04
C GLN A 43 -13.90 15.65 -23.37
N LEU A 44 -13.03 15.01 -24.16
CA LEU A 44 -12.06 14.01 -23.70
C LEU A 44 -10.66 14.61 -23.81
N VAL A 45 -9.95 14.68 -22.69
CA VAL A 45 -8.55 15.16 -22.64
C VAL A 45 -7.69 14.10 -21.99
N LYS A 46 -6.58 13.75 -22.64
CA LYS A 46 -5.63 12.75 -22.18
C LYS A 46 -4.20 13.27 -22.23
N SER A 47 -3.36 12.79 -21.31
CA SER A 47 -1.92 13.09 -21.29
C SER A 47 -1.10 11.88 -20.83
N VAL A 48 0.11 11.77 -21.35
CA VAL A 48 1.14 10.89 -20.80
C VAL A 48 1.85 11.65 -19.69
N GLY A 49 2.21 10.98 -18.61
CA GLY A 49 2.90 11.57 -17.45
C GLY A 49 1.96 12.02 -16.33
N LEU A 50 2.42 12.98 -15.56
CA LEU A 50 1.80 13.45 -14.31
C LEU A 50 0.48 14.23 -14.55
N ILE A 51 -0.32 14.40 -13.51
CA ILE A 51 -1.58 15.17 -13.57
C ILE A 51 -1.33 16.64 -13.97
N ALA A 52 -0.19 17.20 -13.62
CA ALA A 52 0.19 18.55 -14.04
C ALA A 52 0.22 18.70 -15.58
N GLU A 53 0.64 17.67 -16.32
CA GLU A 53 0.63 17.64 -17.78
C GLU A 53 -0.81 17.59 -18.33
N LEU A 54 -1.68 16.82 -17.68
CA LEU A 54 -3.10 16.79 -18.01
C LEU A 54 -3.76 18.14 -17.76
N GLN A 55 -3.52 18.75 -16.60
CA GLN A 55 -4.06 20.05 -16.21
C GLN A 55 -3.65 21.15 -17.19
N ALA A 56 -2.39 21.15 -17.64
CA ALA A 56 -1.91 22.09 -18.65
C ALA A 56 -2.67 21.96 -20.00
N LYS A 57 -3.08 20.74 -20.38
CA LYS A 57 -3.87 20.48 -21.59
C LYS A 57 -5.35 20.84 -21.45
N VAL A 58 -5.92 20.63 -20.26
CA VAL A 58 -7.33 20.93 -19.96
C VAL A 58 -7.59 22.43 -20.03
N GLY A 59 -6.75 23.26 -19.43
CA GLY A 59 -6.91 24.71 -19.39
C GLY A 59 -8.30 25.10 -18.86
N ASP A 60 -8.74 26.34 -19.22
CA ASP A 60 -10.04 26.89 -18.79
C ASP A 60 -11.20 26.50 -19.73
N SER A 61 -10.95 25.70 -20.76
CA SER A 61 -11.92 25.45 -21.84
C SER A 61 -12.83 24.24 -21.61
N VAL A 62 -12.50 23.38 -20.66
CA VAL A 62 -13.26 22.17 -20.33
C VAL A 62 -14.16 22.46 -19.14
N SER A 63 -15.47 22.39 -19.34
CA SER A 63 -16.46 22.62 -18.29
C SER A 63 -17.69 21.75 -18.47
N GLY A 64 -18.27 21.32 -17.37
CA GLY A 64 -19.49 20.51 -17.31
C GLY A 64 -19.76 20.09 -15.88
N THR A 65 -20.90 19.43 -15.68
CA THR A 65 -21.39 19.03 -14.35
C THR A 65 -21.27 17.52 -14.09
N THR A 66 -20.93 16.76 -15.11
CA THR A 66 -20.74 15.29 -15.02
C THR A 66 -19.47 14.92 -15.74
N GLY A 67 -18.69 14.05 -15.11
CA GLY A 67 -17.46 13.57 -15.73
C GLY A 67 -16.82 12.42 -14.97
N ILE A 68 -15.88 11.77 -15.65
CA ILE A 68 -15.02 10.71 -15.09
C ILE A 68 -13.57 10.98 -15.46
N GLY A 69 -12.68 10.64 -14.55
CA GLY A 69 -11.24 10.80 -14.73
C GLY A 69 -10.46 9.61 -14.18
N HIS A 70 -9.23 9.51 -14.65
CA HIS A 70 -8.39 8.36 -14.35
C HIS A 70 -6.90 8.71 -14.33
N THR A 71 -6.16 8.14 -13.37
CA THR A 71 -4.70 8.04 -13.42
C THR A 71 -4.32 6.60 -13.68
N ARG A 72 -3.43 6.37 -14.64
CA ARG A 72 -3.10 5.03 -15.12
C ARG A 72 -1.73 4.58 -14.62
N TRP A 73 -1.70 3.35 -14.13
CA TRP A 73 -0.54 2.49 -14.05
C TRP A 73 -0.67 1.43 -15.14
N ALA A 74 0.25 1.42 -16.11
CA ALA A 74 0.13 0.58 -17.29
C ALA A 74 0.34 -0.91 -16.97
N THR A 75 -0.71 -1.71 -17.16
CA THR A 75 -0.68 -3.18 -17.10
C THR A 75 -0.72 -3.78 -18.50
N HIS A 76 -1.65 -3.36 -19.35
CA HIS A 76 -1.81 -3.77 -20.75
C HIS A 76 -1.61 -2.58 -21.69
N GLY A 77 -0.71 -2.71 -22.67
CA GLY A 77 -0.37 -1.65 -23.61
C GLY A 77 0.57 -0.57 -23.03
N LYS A 78 1.41 0.02 -23.87
CA LYS A 78 2.39 1.05 -23.49
C LYS A 78 1.73 2.32 -22.94
N PRO A 79 2.42 3.14 -22.13
CA PRO A 79 1.92 4.44 -21.69
C PRO A 79 1.92 5.45 -22.85
N THR A 80 0.84 5.46 -23.61
CA THR A 80 0.57 6.38 -24.72
C THR A 80 -0.78 7.05 -24.50
N GLU A 81 -1.06 8.18 -25.17
CA GLU A 81 -2.38 8.83 -25.11
C GLU A 81 -3.50 7.91 -25.63
N GLY A 82 -3.23 7.06 -26.62
CA GLY A 82 -4.19 6.07 -27.13
C GLY A 82 -4.62 5.07 -26.06
N ASN A 83 -3.68 4.63 -25.25
CA ASN A 83 -3.90 3.66 -24.17
C ASN A 83 -4.26 4.31 -22.82
N ALA A 84 -4.21 5.65 -22.70
CA ALA A 84 -4.67 6.35 -21.51
C ALA A 84 -6.20 6.29 -21.39
N HIS A 85 -6.70 6.20 -20.16
CA HIS A 85 -8.13 6.31 -19.87
C HIS A 85 -8.56 7.80 -19.77
N PRO A 86 -9.86 8.09 -19.96
CA PRO A 86 -10.97 7.21 -20.33
C PRO A 86 -10.90 6.65 -21.75
N HIS A 87 -11.44 5.43 -21.98
CA HIS A 87 -11.65 4.86 -23.30
C HIS A 87 -13.04 5.17 -23.83
N THR A 88 -13.16 5.34 -25.15
CA THR A 88 -14.44 5.54 -25.82
C THR A 88 -14.80 4.34 -26.66
N SER A 89 -16.08 4.07 -26.81
CA SER A 89 -16.61 3.11 -27.76
C SER A 89 -16.35 3.53 -29.23
N GLY A 90 -16.69 2.69 -30.17
CA GLY A 90 -16.50 2.92 -31.61
C GLY A 90 -17.21 4.17 -32.13
N SER A 91 -18.46 4.38 -31.70
CA SER A 91 -19.26 5.59 -32.01
C SER A 91 -18.80 6.84 -31.24
N GLY A 92 -18.04 6.64 -30.14
CA GLY A 92 -17.69 7.71 -29.19
C GLY A 92 -18.80 8.08 -28.20
N ARG A 93 -19.93 7.36 -28.20
CA ARG A 93 -21.07 7.60 -27.32
C ARG A 93 -20.77 7.18 -25.88
N PHE A 94 -20.22 5.99 -25.69
CA PHE A 94 -19.94 5.44 -24.37
C PHE A 94 -18.50 5.69 -23.98
N VAL A 95 -18.28 6.05 -22.73
CA VAL A 95 -16.96 6.37 -22.17
C VAL A 95 -16.76 5.64 -20.85
N LEU A 96 -15.61 4.96 -20.70
CA LEU A 96 -15.30 4.09 -19.57
C LEU A 96 -13.94 4.38 -18.99
N VAL A 97 -13.85 4.37 -17.67
CA VAL A 97 -12.60 4.20 -16.91
C VAL A 97 -12.61 2.86 -16.18
N HIS A 98 -11.43 2.27 -16.00
CA HIS A 98 -11.26 0.94 -15.44
C HIS A 98 -10.00 0.84 -14.60
N ASN A 99 -10.16 0.29 -13.39
CA ASN A 99 -9.08 -0.24 -12.56
C ASN A 99 -9.24 -1.74 -12.48
N GLY A 100 -8.27 -2.50 -12.90
CA GLY A 100 -8.32 -3.97 -12.86
C GLY A 100 -7.69 -4.62 -14.09
N VAL A 101 -7.97 -5.90 -14.26
CA VAL A 101 -7.55 -6.73 -15.41
C VAL A 101 -8.72 -7.61 -15.85
N ILE A 102 -9.07 -7.55 -17.12
CA ILE A 102 -10.08 -8.43 -17.73
C ILE A 102 -9.36 -9.67 -18.29
N GLU A 103 -9.46 -10.77 -17.59
CA GLU A 103 -8.70 -12.00 -17.91
C GLU A 103 -9.12 -12.62 -19.25
N ASN A 104 -10.40 -12.60 -19.58
CA ASN A 104 -10.95 -13.19 -20.80
C ASN A 104 -11.10 -12.20 -21.98
N TYR A 105 -10.39 -11.05 -21.97
CA TYR A 105 -10.55 -9.99 -22.98
C TYR A 105 -10.32 -10.47 -24.43
N LEU A 106 -9.38 -11.41 -24.66
CA LEU A 106 -9.14 -12.00 -25.98
C LEU A 106 -10.34 -12.82 -26.46
N GLN A 107 -10.93 -13.63 -25.60
CA GLN A 107 -12.11 -14.42 -25.93
C GLN A 107 -13.31 -13.52 -26.26
N ILE A 108 -13.52 -12.44 -25.49
CA ILE A 108 -14.55 -11.43 -25.76
C ILE A 108 -14.34 -10.80 -27.13
N LYS A 109 -13.10 -10.38 -27.44
CA LYS A 109 -12.73 -9.79 -28.73
C LYS A 109 -13.06 -10.73 -29.90
N GLU A 110 -12.66 -11.99 -29.80
CA GLU A 110 -12.88 -13.00 -30.86
C GLU A 110 -14.36 -13.37 -31.03
N THR A 111 -15.14 -13.35 -29.96
CA THR A 111 -16.55 -13.78 -29.99
C THR A 111 -17.48 -12.64 -30.44
N TYR A 112 -17.30 -11.43 -29.92
CA TYR A 112 -18.28 -10.35 -30.08
C TYR A 112 -17.76 -9.19 -30.95
N LEU A 113 -16.44 -8.95 -31.00
CA LEU A 113 -15.89 -7.70 -31.52
C LEU A 113 -15.07 -7.84 -32.80
N THR A 114 -15.25 -8.92 -33.55
CA THR A 114 -14.49 -9.19 -34.77
C THR A 114 -14.63 -8.12 -35.86
N LYS A 115 -15.73 -7.35 -35.86
CA LYS A 115 -16.01 -6.27 -36.81
C LYS A 115 -15.69 -4.88 -36.24
N HIS A 116 -15.32 -4.78 -34.97
CA HIS A 116 -15.05 -3.50 -34.30
C HIS A 116 -13.61 -3.04 -34.56
N ASN A 117 -13.44 -1.76 -34.80
CA ASN A 117 -12.12 -1.15 -35.00
C ASN A 117 -11.60 -0.58 -33.68
N LEU A 118 -10.72 -1.32 -33.02
CA LEU A 118 -10.09 -0.91 -31.76
C LEU A 118 -8.95 0.07 -32.06
N LYS A 119 -8.81 1.10 -31.23
CA LYS A 119 -7.81 2.17 -31.36
C LYS A 119 -6.59 1.97 -30.47
N GLY A 120 -6.75 1.27 -29.35
CA GLY A 120 -5.74 0.99 -28.33
C GLY A 120 -5.42 -0.49 -28.19
N GLU A 121 -4.60 -0.79 -27.18
CA GLU A 121 -4.12 -2.14 -26.88
C GLU A 121 -4.59 -2.61 -25.49
N THR A 122 -5.61 -1.95 -24.91
CA THR A 122 -6.06 -2.21 -23.53
C THR A 122 -7.26 -3.15 -23.51
N ASP A 123 -7.34 -3.95 -22.45
CA ASP A 123 -8.49 -4.78 -22.13
C ASP A 123 -9.74 -3.92 -21.83
N THR A 124 -9.56 -2.71 -21.34
CA THR A 124 -10.63 -1.75 -21.07
C THR A 124 -11.39 -1.34 -22.32
N GLU A 125 -10.69 -1.14 -23.43
CA GLU A 125 -11.35 -0.83 -24.71
C GLU A 125 -12.26 -1.95 -25.18
N ILE A 126 -11.89 -3.21 -24.91
CA ILE A 126 -12.74 -4.38 -25.17
C ILE A 126 -14.04 -4.30 -24.36
N ALA A 127 -13.98 -3.92 -23.09
CA ALA A 127 -15.17 -3.83 -22.23
C ALA A 127 -16.17 -2.78 -22.75
N ILE A 128 -15.69 -1.58 -23.14
CA ILE A 128 -16.61 -0.52 -23.60
C ILE A 128 -17.20 -0.84 -24.97
N HIS A 129 -16.45 -1.48 -25.86
CA HIS A 129 -16.98 -1.94 -27.15
C HIS A 129 -17.98 -3.09 -26.96
N LEU A 130 -17.83 -3.94 -25.94
CA LEU A 130 -18.81 -4.99 -25.63
C LEU A 130 -20.14 -4.39 -25.18
N VAL A 131 -20.13 -3.32 -24.38
CA VAL A 131 -21.35 -2.60 -23.99
C VAL A 131 -22.04 -2.00 -25.22
N GLU A 132 -21.27 -1.29 -26.09
CA GLU A 132 -21.80 -0.73 -27.34
C GLU A 132 -22.40 -1.80 -28.25
N HIS A 133 -21.71 -2.94 -28.40
CA HIS A 133 -22.21 -4.08 -29.19
C HIS A 133 -23.61 -4.51 -28.73
N PHE A 134 -23.85 -4.67 -27.43
CA PHE A 134 -25.16 -5.06 -26.92
C PHE A 134 -26.23 -3.99 -27.04
N VAL A 135 -25.85 -2.71 -26.99
CA VAL A 135 -26.81 -1.61 -27.26
C VAL A 135 -27.22 -1.61 -28.74
N GLU A 136 -26.27 -1.80 -29.67
CA GLU A 136 -26.52 -1.69 -31.10
C GLU A 136 -27.11 -2.95 -31.72
N GLU A 137 -26.54 -4.13 -31.42
CA GLU A 137 -26.97 -5.39 -32.04
C GLU A 137 -28.18 -6.03 -31.33
N ASP A 138 -28.25 -5.91 -30.01
CA ASP A 138 -29.35 -6.50 -29.23
C ASP A 138 -30.45 -5.48 -28.89
N ASN A 139 -30.26 -4.21 -29.24
CA ASN A 139 -31.16 -3.09 -28.97
C ASN A 139 -31.54 -2.97 -27.47
N LEU A 140 -30.56 -3.19 -26.59
CA LEU A 140 -30.71 -3.08 -25.14
C LEU A 140 -30.55 -1.63 -24.66
N SER A 141 -31.16 -1.32 -23.51
CA SER A 141 -30.83 -0.10 -22.78
C SER A 141 -29.38 -0.15 -22.31
N VAL A 142 -28.75 1.02 -22.03
CA VAL A 142 -27.36 1.10 -21.54
C VAL A 142 -27.18 0.26 -20.28
N LEU A 143 -28.11 0.33 -19.34
CA LEU A 143 -28.09 -0.44 -18.10
C LEU A 143 -28.12 -1.95 -18.35
N GLU A 144 -29.01 -2.42 -19.23
CA GLU A 144 -29.12 -3.85 -19.55
C GLU A 144 -27.92 -4.35 -20.35
N ALA A 145 -27.40 -3.54 -21.28
CA ALA A 145 -26.19 -3.85 -22.01
C ALA A 145 -24.97 -3.95 -21.08
N PHE A 146 -24.87 -3.04 -20.10
CA PHE A 146 -23.79 -3.07 -19.12
C PHE A 146 -23.91 -4.30 -18.21
N LYS A 147 -25.11 -4.61 -17.68
CA LYS A 147 -25.34 -5.85 -16.92
C LYS A 147 -24.94 -7.09 -17.72
N LYS A 148 -25.35 -7.17 -18.99
CA LYS A 148 -25.02 -8.30 -19.86
C LYS A 148 -23.51 -8.41 -20.06
N ALA A 149 -22.80 -7.30 -20.23
CA ALA A 149 -21.35 -7.28 -20.33
C ALA A 149 -20.68 -7.77 -19.03
N LEU A 150 -21.17 -7.34 -17.87
CA LEU A 150 -20.65 -7.74 -16.54
C LEU A 150 -20.79 -9.26 -16.27
N HIS A 151 -21.83 -9.92 -16.80
CA HIS A 151 -21.96 -11.38 -16.72
C HIS A 151 -20.96 -12.15 -17.57
N ILE A 152 -20.36 -11.51 -18.58
CA ILE A 152 -19.42 -12.14 -19.50
C ILE A 152 -17.97 -11.85 -19.08
N ILE A 153 -17.71 -10.67 -18.51
CA ILE A 153 -16.36 -10.24 -18.12
C ILE A 153 -15.87 -11.06 -16.93
N GLU A 154 -14.70 -11.66 -17.07
CA GLU A 154 -13.99 -12.37 -16.02
C GLU A 154 -12.75 -11.56 -15.57
N GLY A 155 -12.42 -11.61 -14.28
CA GLY A 155 -11.27 -10.93 -13.71
C GLY A 155 -11.62 -9.88 -12.65
N SER A 156 -10.70 -8.94 -12.42
CA SER A 156 -10.87 -7.85 -11.47
C SER A 156 -11.24 -6.56 -12.19
N TYR A 157 -12.21 -5.82 -11.68
CA TYR A 157 -12.57 -4.52 -12.24
C TYR A 157 -13.25 -3.59 -11.24
N ALA A 158 -13.00 -2.30 -11.43
CA ALA A 158 -13.79 -1.19 -10.96
C ALA A 158 -14.04 -0.29 -12.17
N PHE A 159 -15.30 -0.21 -12.59
CA PHE A 159 -15.76 0.53 -13.77
C PHE A 159 -16.54 1.77 -13.38
N ALA A 160 -16.33 2.88 -14.11
CA ALA A 160 -17.26 3.98 -14.18
C ALA A 160 -17.52 4.30 -15.66
N LEU A 161 -18.79 4.21 -16.04
CA LEU A 161 -19.30 4.34 -17.42
C LEU A 161 -20.21 5.55 -17.52
N ILE A 162 -20.02 6.37 -18.55
CA ILE A 162 -20.93 7.45 -18.98
C ILE A 162 -21.47 7.16 -20.37
N ASP A 163 -22.78 7.36 -20.56
CA ASP A 163 -23.38 7.59 -21.87
C ASP A 163 -23.36 9.09 -22.15
N SER A 164 -22.67 9.55 -23.18
CA SER A 164 -22.58 10.99 -23.53
C SER A 164 -23.91 11.62 -23.93
N GLN A 165 -24.96 10.81 -24.13
CA GLN A 165 -26.34 11.25 -24.37
C GLN A 165 -27.17 11.37 -23.08
N ASP A 166 -26.65 10.90 -21.93
CA ASP A 166 -27.25 11.04 -20.60
C ASP A 166 -26.24 11.69 -19.65
N ALA A 167 -26.33 13.01 -19.50
CA ALA A 167 -25.44 13.79 -18.64
C ALA A 167 -25.73 13.62 -17.14
N ASP A 168 -26.81 12.96 -16.77
CA ASP A 168 -27.28 12.89 -15.38
C ASP A 168 -26.95 11.57 -14.67
N THR A 169 -26.25 10.65 -15.36
CA THR A 169 -26.02 9.30 -14.82
C THR A 169 -24.57 8.83 -15.03
N ILE A 170 -23.99 8.28 -13.96
CA ILE A 170 -22.77 7.44 -14.03
C ILE A 170 -23.15 6.01 -13.62
N TYR A 171 -22.87 5.05 -14.47
CA TYR A 171 -23.01 3.63 -14.15
C TYR A 171 -21.72 3.09 -13.61
N VAL A 172 -21.76 2.42 -12.47
CA VAL A 172 -20.60 1.95 -11.75
C VAL A 172 -20.72 0.47 -11.47
N ALA A 173 -19.64 -0.29 -11.63
CA ALA A 173 -19.62 -1.69 -11.24
C ALA A 173 -18.26 -2.08 -10.67
N LYS A 174 -18.26 -3.06 -9.76
CA LYS A 174 -17.06 -3.47 -9.05
C LYS A 174 -17.00 -5.00 -8.91
N ASN A 175 -15.80 -5.54 -9.11
CA ASN A 175 -15.42 -6.90 -8.71
C ASN A 175 -13.94 -6.92 -8.34
N LYS A 176 -13.59 -7.26 -7.11
CA LYS A 176 -12.24 -7.37 -6.54
C LYS A 176 -11.42 -6.06 -6.48
N SER A 177 -11.67 -5.05 -7.31
CA SER A 177 -10.97 -3.76 -7.29
C SER A 177 -11.71 -2.74 -6.41
N PRO A 178 -11.02 -1.87 -5.63
CA PRO A 178 -11.66 -0.92 -4.71
C PRO A 178 -12.40 0.18 -5.46
N LEU A 179 -13.63 0.46 -5.02
CA LEU A 179 -14.44 1.58 -5.48
C LEU A 179 -15.50 1.93 -4.43
N LEU A 180 -15.79 3.22 -4.25
CA LEU A 180 -16.79 3.72 -3.31
C LEU A 180 -17.52 4.94 -3.87
N ILE A 181 -18.68 5.24 -3.29
CA ILE A 181 -19.50 6.40 -3.61
C ILE A 181 -19.34 7.44 -2.52
N GLY A 182 -19.11 8.69 -2.88
CA GLY A 182 -19.20 9.84 -1.99
C GLY A 182 -20.54 10.54 -2.16
N LEU A 183 -21.24 10.75 -1.06
CA LEU A 183 -22.55 11.40 -1.05
C LEU A 183 -22.39 12.88 -0.74
N GLY A 184 -22.72 13.76 -1.69
CA GLY A 184 -22.65 15.20 -1.56
C GLY A 184 -24.04 15.85 -1.50
N ASN A 185 -24.06 17.18 -1.41
CA ASN A 185 -25.31 17.95 -1.42
C ASN A 185 -25.54 18.53 -2.83
N GLY A 186 -26.45 17.88 -3.60
CA GLY A 186 -26.73 18.24 -5.00
C GLY A 186 -25.70 17.71 -5.99
N TYR A 187 -24.85 16.81 -5.58
CA TYR A 187 -23.94 16.02 -6.41
C TYR A 187 -23.53 14.73 -5.70
N ASN A 188 -23.12 13.72 -6.47
CA ASN A 188 -22.52 12.51 -5.94
C ASN A 188 -21.23 12.20 -6.69
N MET A 189 -20.35 11.47 -6.02
CA MET A 189 -19.01 11.15 -6.52
C MET A 189 -18.77 9.65 -6.55
N VAL A 190 -17.84 9.24 -7.41
CA VAL A 190 -17.31 7.86 -7.50
C VAL A 190 -15.81 7.93 -7.37
N CYS A 191 -15.21 7.08 -6.55
CA CYS A 191 -13.78 7.15 -6.33
C CYS A 191 -13.17 5.79 -5.96
N SER A 192 -11.96 5.55 -6.39
CA SER A 192 -11.22 4.35 -5.99
C SER A 192 -10.59 4.47 -4.60
N ASP A 193 -10.58 5.67 -4.00
CA ASP A 193 -10.07 5.94 -2.65
C ASP A 193 -10.74 7.19 -2.05
N ALA A 194 -11.16 7.12 -0.79
CA ALA A 194 -11.80 8.21 -0.07
C ALA A 194 -10.97 9.51 -0.05
N MET A 195 -9.64 9.39 -0.10
CA MET A 195 -8.73 10.54 -0.14
C MET A 195 -8.99 11.50 -1.30
N ALA A 196 -9.46 11.00 -2.44
CA ALA A 196 -9.77 11.85 -3.60
C ALA A 196 -10.97 12.78 -3.36
N MET A 197 -11.88 12.39 -2.50
CA MET A 197 -13.15 13.08 -2.24
C MET A 197 -13.23 13.80 -0.90
N ILE A 198 -12.21 13.70 -0.06
CA ILE A 198 -12.25 14.13 1.34
C ILE A 198 -12.55 15.63 1.53
N ARG A 199 -12.26 16.46 0.53
CA ARG A 199 -12.58 17.90 0.54
C ARG A 199 -14.03 18.17 0.19
N GLU A 200 -14.66 17.22 -0.50
CA GLU A 200 -15.98 17.39 -1.08
C GLU A 200 -17.06 16.76 -0.18
N THR A 201 -16.76 15.60 0.41
CA THR A 201 -17.68 14.93 1.32
C THR A 201 -16.95 14.03 2.32
N SER A 202 -17.54 13.86 3.51
CA SER A 202 -17.17 12.87 4.52
C SER A 202 -18.14 11.68 4.58
N GLU A 203 -19.22 11.72 3.81
CA GLU A 203 -20.24 10.67 3.76
C GLU A 203 -19.93 9.72 2.61
N TYR A 204 -19.77 8.43 2.92
CA TYR A 204 -19.41 7.41 1.94
C TYR A 204 -20.38 6.23 1.97
N MET A 205 -20.58 5.63 0.79
CA MET A 205 -21.30 4.36 0.62
C MET A 205 -20.36 3.34 -0.03
N GLU A 206 -20.26 2.17 0.58
CA GLU A 206 -19.45 1.07 0.04
C GLU A 206 -20.16 0.34 -1.10
N ILE A 207 -19.36 -0.12 -2.06
CA ILE A 207 -19.80 -1.04 -3.11
C ILE A 207 -19.15 -2.39 -2.86
N HIS A 208 -19.91 -3.48 -2.90
CA HIS A 208 -19.37 -4.82 -2.79
C HIS A 208 -19.10 -5.44 -4.17
N ASP A 209 -18.40 -6.57 -4.19
CA ASP A 209 -18.13 -7.29 -5.43
C ASP A 209 -19.41 -7.78 -6.08
N LYS A 210 -19.48 -7.68 -7.41
CA LYS A 210 -20.64 -8.03 -8.24
C LYS A 210 -21.88 -7.16 -7.97
N GLU A 211 -21.67 -5.92 -7.55
CA GLU A 211 -22.71 -4.91 -7.47
C GLU A 211 -22.55 -3.90 -8.61
N LEU A 212 -23.68 -3.40 -9.07
CA LEU A 212 -23.83 -2.31 -10.02
C LEU A 212 -24.54 -1.15 -9.34
N VAL A 213 -24.03 0.07 -9.53
CA VAL A 213 -24.56 1.28 -8.92
C VAL A 213 -24.92 2.29 -10.00
N ILE A 214 -26.14 2.83 -9.89
CA ILE A 214 -26.61 3.93 -10.73
C ILE A 214 -26.47 5.20 -9.90
N VAL A 215 -25.52 6.04 -10.27
CA VAL A 215 -25.19 7.27 -9.54
C VAL A 215 -25.75 8.46 -10.29
N LYS A 216 -26.65 9.21 -9.64
CA LYS A 216 -27.23 10.47 -10.11
C LYS A 216 -26.97 11.57 -9.10
N LYS A 217 -27.17 12.82 -9.46
CA LYS A 217 -26.93 13.97 -8.57
C LYS A 217 -27.67 13.92 -7.23
N ASP A 218 -28.89 13.37 -7.22
CA ASP A 218 -29.78 13.36 -6.05
C ASP A 218 -30.10 11.95 -5.55
N SER A 219 -29.56 10.90 -6.18
CA SER A 219 -29.85 9.51 -5.81
C SER A 219 -28.70 8.56 -6.17
N VAL A 220 -28.58 7.52 -5.36
CA VAL A 220 -27.67 6.39 -5.60
C VAL A 220 -28.51 5.11 -5.42
N GLU A 221 -28.52 4.26 -6.43
CA GLU A 221 -29.24 2.97 -6.40
C GLU A 221 -28.24 1.84 -6.60
N VAL A 222 -28.17 0.92 -5.65
CA VAL A 222 -27.33 -0.28 -5.70
C VAL A 222 -28.15 -1.47 -6.14
N GLN A 223 -27.63 -2.25 -7.10
CA GLN A 223 -28.26 -3.46 -7.60
C GLN A 223 -27.23 -4.60 -7.68
N ASP A 224 -27.69 -5.86 -7.63
CA ASP A 224 -26.88 -6.96 -8.16
C ASP A 224 -26.94 -6.99 -9.70
N TYR A 225 -26.16 -7.88 -10.33
CA TYR A 225 -26.14 -7.97 -11.80
C TYR A 225 -27.45 -8.52 -12.39
N ASP A 226 -28.30 -9.16 -11.59
CA ASP A 226 -29.64 -9.61 -11.99
C ASP A 226 -30.69 -8.50 -11.89
N GLY A 227 -30.33 -7.34 -11.29
CA GLY A 227 -31.18 -6.16 -11.17
C GLY A 227 -32.00 -6.08 -9.89
N ASN A 228 -31.70 -6.91 -8.90
CA ASN A 228 -32.33 -6.80 -7.60
C ASN A 228 -31.75 -5.61 -6.84
N VAL A 229 -32.59 -4.70 -6.39
CA VAL A 229 -32.16 -3.51 -5.62
C VAL A 229 -31.68 -3.95 -4.24
N ILE A 230 -30.52 -3.40 -3.82
CA ILE A 230 -29.88 -3.66 -2.54
C ILE A 230 -29.93 -2.39 -1.70
N GLU A 231 -30.57 -2.45 -0.53
CA GLU A 231 -30.51 -1.34 0.42
C GLU A 231 -29.12 -1.25 1.05
N ARG A 232 -28.50 -0.05 0.96
CA ARG A 232 -27.16 0.21 1.46
C ARG A 232 -27.13 1.50 2.29
N GLY A 233 -26.58 1.41 3.50
CA GLY A 233 -26.34 2.58 4.35
C GLY A 233 -25.04 3.31 3.98
N SER A 234 -24.94 4.58 4.35
CA SER A 234 -23.70 5.37 4.31
C SER A 234 -23.02 5.36 5.67
N TYR A 235 -21.74 5.74 5.68
CA TYR A 235 -20.96 5.96 6.89
C TYR A 235 -20.15 7.25 6.75
N THR A 236 -19.83 7.89 7.89
CA THR A 236 -18.98 9.06 7.93
C THR A 236 -17.54 8.61 8.19
N ALA A 237 -16.59 9.00 7.33
CA ALA A 237 -15.18 8.75 7.57
C ALA A 237 -14.55 9.94 8.31
N GLU A 238 -13.86 9.65 9.41
CA GLU A 238 -13.06 10.61 10.16
C GLU A 238 -11.65 10.65 9.54
N LEU A 239 -11.44 11.54 8.58
CA LEU A 239 -10.13 11.81 7.98
C LEU A 239 -9.78 13.29 8.20
N ASP A 240 -8.58 13.60 8.71
CA ASP A 240 -8.12 14.96 8.91
C ASP A 240 -7.37 15.46 7.67
N LEU A 241 -7.85 16.56 7.09
CA LEU A 241 -7.24 17.20 5.92
C LEU A 241 -5.82 17.74 6.20
N SER A 242 -5.50 18.08 7.45
CA SER A 242 -4.18 18.57 7.84
C SER A 242 -3.09 17.51 7.71
N ASP A 243 -3.44 16.24 7.84
CA ASP A 243 -2.50 15.12 7.78
C ASP A 243 -2.03 14.79 6.37
N ILE A 244 -2.81 15.17 5.33
CA ILE A 244 -2.54 14.82 3.94
C ILE A 244 -1.49 15.74 3.31
N GLY A 245 -1.31 16.96 3.83
CA GLY A 245 -0.38 17.93 3.27
C GLY A 245 1.09 17.58 3.52
N LYS A 246 1.96 17.90 2.55
CA LYS A 246 3.42 17.77 2.72
C LYS A 246 4.01 18.77 3.73
N GLY A 247 3.29 19.86 4.01
CA GLY A 247 3.77 20.92 4.92
C GLY A 247 5.04 21.59 4.39
N THR A 248 6.01 21.78 5.25
CA THR A 248 7.31 22.41 4.93
C THR A 248 8.35 21.39 4.43
N TYR A 249 8.03 20.12 4.40
CA TYR A 249 8.96 19.09 3.96
C TYR A 249 9.17 19.10 2.44
N PRO A 250 10.39 18.84 1.94
CA PRO A 250 10.65 18.75 0.52
C PRO A 250 9.96 17.54 -0.12
N PHE A 251 9.87 16.41 0.61
CA PHE A 251 9.27 15.15 0.18
C PHE A 251 8.39 14.55 1.28
N TYR A 252 7.37 13.77 0.89
CA TYR A 252 6.50 13.03 1.81
C TYR A 252 7.30 12.00 2.62
N MET A 253 8.21 11.28 2.00
CA MET A 253 9.01 10.26 2.69
C MET A 253 9.75 10.83 3.89
N LEU A 254 10.36 12.02 3.79
CA LEU A 254 11.04 12.65 4.92
C LEU A 254 10.04 13.04 6.03
N LYS A 255 8.88 13.59 5.66
CA LYS A 255 7.79 13.86 6.61
C LYS A 255 7.38 12.59 7.34
N GLU A 256 7.14 11.51 6.60
CA GLU A 256 6.69 10.23 7.13
C GLU A 256 7.75 9.55 8.02
N ILE A 257 9.04 9.74 7.72
CA ILE A 257 10.13 9.31 8.62
C ILE A 257 10.11 10.12 9.92
N ASP A 258 9.92 11.44 9.84
CA ASP A 258 9.88 12.34 10.99
C ASP A 258 8.62 12.16 11.86
N GLU A 259 7.54 11.63 11.32
CA GLU A 259 6.28 11.37 12.05
C GLU A 259 6.33 10.11 12.94
N GLN A 260 7.30 9.22 12.76
CA GLN A 260 7.35 7.93 13.46
C GLN A 260 7.33 8.04 14.99
N PRO A 261 8.01 9.00 15.67
CA PRO A 261 7.87 9.17 17.11
C PRO A 261 6.44 9.46 17.54
N THR A 262 5.74 10.30 16.78
CA THR A 262 4.33 10.63 17.03
C THR A 262 3.43 9.41 16.84
N VAL A 263 3.70 8.60 15.82
CA VAL A 263 2.98 7.33 15.59
C VAL A 263 3.16 6.37 16.76
N MET A 264 4.38 6.22 17.30
CA MET A 264 4.63 5.38 18.48
C MET A 264 3.80 5.86 19.69
N ARG A 265 3.78 7.16 19.95
CA ARG A 265 2.96 7.75 21.04
C ARG A 265 1.46 7.59 20.81
N LYS A 266 1.01 7.68 19.55
CA LYS A 266 -0.39 7.44 19.18
C LYS A 266 -0.80 5.99 19.44
N LEU A 267 0.04 5.04 19.10
CA LEU A 267 -0.20 3.61 19.38
C LEU A 267 -0.28 3.33 20.89
N ILE A 268 0.59 3.93 21.69
CA ILE A 268 0.50 3.86 23.16
C ILE A 268 -0.87 4.34 23.62
N SER A 269 -1.29 5.55 23.23
CA SER A 269 -2.57 6.12 23.66
C SER A 269 -3.80 5.36 23.15
N THR A 270 -3.64 4.54 22.12
CA THR A 270 -4.74 3.74 21.53
C THR A 270 -4.82 2.36 22.16
N TYR A 271 -3.68 1.68 22.30
CA TYR A 271 -3.62 0.28 22.71
C TYR A 271 -3.21 0.05 24.17
N ALA A 272 -3.02 1.12 24.95
CA ALA A 272 -2.86 1.03 26.39
C ALA A 272 -3.77 2.04 27.10
N ASN A 273 -4.30 1.64 28.26
CA ASN A 273 -5.06 2.55 29.12
C ASN A 273 -4.11 3.35 30.06
N GLU A 274 -4.66 4.25 30.86
CA GLU A 274 -3.89 5.06 31.83
C GLU A 274 -3.17 4.23 32.91
N SER A 275 -3.62 2.99 33.15
CA SER A 275 -2.99 2.06 34.09
C SER A 275 -1.89 1.20 33.42
N GLY A 276 -1.69 1.34 32.11
CA GLY A 276 -0.73 0.54 31.35
C GLY A 276 -1.26 -0.83 30.88
N ASP A 277 -2.54 -1.14 31.15
CA ASP A 277 -3.14 -2.39 30.67
C ASP A 277 -3.39 -2.31 29.15
N MET A 278 -3.23 -3.45 28.47
CA MET A 278 -3.41 -3.52 27.02
C MET A 278 -4.88 -3.44 26.61
N ASN A 279 -5.20 -2.51 25.73
CA ASN A 279 -6.52 -2.33 25.13
C ASN A 279 -6.62 -3.07 23.78
N VAL A 280 -6.54 -4.41 23.84
CA VAL A 280 -6.72 -5.31 22.69
C VAL A 280 -8.00 -6.09 22.88
N ASP A 281 -8.78 -6.27 21.82
CA ASP A 281 -10.04 -6.98 21.85
C ASP A 281 -9.86 -8.40 22.42
N SER A 282 -10.70 -8.76 23.40
CA SER A 282 -10.65 -10.06 24.09
C SER A 282 -10.87 -11.25 23.14
N ASP A 283 -11.65 -11.08 22.07
CA ASP A 283 -11.91 -12.14 21.10
C ASP A 283 -10.67 -12.38 20.21
N ILE A 284 -9.91 -11.32 19.90
CA ILE A 284 -8.60 -11.45 19.24
C ILE A 284 -7.63 -12.22 20.14
N ILE A 285 -7.50 -11.80 21.40
CA ILE A 285 -6.63 -12.47 22.39
C ILE A 285 -6.98 -13.96 22.47
N LYS A 286 -8.24 -14.27 22.64
CA LYS A 286 -8.73 -15.65 22.74
C LYS A 286 -8.44 -16.45 21.47
N SER A 287 -8.66 -15.87 20.30
CA SER A 287 -8.38 -16.55 19.03
C SER A 287 -6.90 -16.89 18.86
N VAL A 288 -6.00 -15.98 19.26
CA VAL A 288 -4.55 -16.27 19.28
C VAL A 288 -4.19 -17.34 20.31
N GLN A 289 -4.81 -17.32 21.49
CA GLN A 289 -4.58 -18.36 22.53
C GLN A 289 -5.02 -19.77 22.08
N GLU A 290 -6.09 -19.87 21.29
CA GLU A 290 -6.63 -21.13 20.78
C GLU A 290 -5.81 -21.67 19.59
N ALA A 291 -5.03 -20.82 18.93
CA ALA A 291 -4.19 -21.20 17.81
C ALA A 291 -2.95 -22.01 18.26
N ASP A 292 -2.64 -23.08 17.54
CA ASP A 292 -1.40 -23.85 17.74
C ASP A 292 -0.24 -23.34 16.88
N ARG A 293 -0.53 -22.44 15.92
CA ARG A 293 0.45 -21.72 15.09
C ARG A 293 -0.17 -20.47 14.49
N LEU A 294 0.60 -19.39 14.47
CA LEU A 294 0.26 -18.16 13.76
C LEU A 294 0.98 -18.15 12.41
N TYR A 295 0.24 -17.78 11.37
CA TYR A 295 0.77 -17.60 10.03
C TYR A 295 0.67 -16.11 9.66
N ILE A 296 1.81 -15.43 9.60
CA ILE A 296 1.86 -14.01 9.20
C ILE A 296 2.09 -13.95 7.69
N LEU A 297 1.14 -13.37 6.98
CA LEU A 297 1.09 -13.34 5.52
C LEU A 297 1.07 -11.90 5.03
N ALA A 298 2.01 -11.55 4.18
CA ALA A 298 2.18 -10.17 3.71
C ALA A 298 3.01 -10.10 2.42
N ALA A 299 3.20 -8.87 1.93
CA ALA A 299 4.07 -8.55 0.80
C ALA A 299 5.02 -7.40 1.17
N GLY A 300 6.24 -7.39 0.59
CA GLY A 300 7.21 -6.30 0.68
C GLY A 300 7.55 -5.89 2.12
N THR A 301 7.49 -4.60 2.39
CA THR A 301 7.77 -4.01 3.71
C THR A 301 6.95 -4.62 4.84
N SER A 302 5.66 -4.92 4.59
CA SER A 302 4.81 -5.57 5.60
C SER A 302 5.28 -7.00 5.91
N TYR A 303 5.80 -7.74 4.92
CA TYR A 303 6.41 -9.06 5.15
C TYR A 303 7.65 -8.95 6.03
N HIS A 304 8.49 -7.94 5.82
CA HIS A 304 9.65 -7.68 6.66
C HIS A 304 9.28 -7.26 8.09
N ALA A 305 8.18 -6.51 8.27
CA ALA A 305 7.65 -6.18 9.60
C ALA A 305 7.24 -7.44 10.37
N GLY A 306 6.63 -8.42 9.69
CA GLY A 306 6.33 -9.71 10.26
C GLY A 306 7.56 -10.46 10.76
N PHE A 307 8.65 -10.46 9.97
CA PHE A 307 9.93 -11.06 10.41
C PHE A 307 10.51 -10.36 11.63
N ALA A 308 10.52 -9.02 11.65
CA ALA A 308 11.03 -8.25 12.77
C ALA A 308 10.29 -8.55 14.09
N ALA A 309 8.99 -8.83 14.02
CA ALA A 309 8.16 -9.14 15.18
C ALA A 309 8.15 -10.62 15.58
N LYS A 310 8.56 -11.53 14.69
CA LYS A 310 8.44 -12.99 14.89
C LYS A 310 8.97 -13.47 16.25
N THR A 311 10.24 -13.17 16.53
CA THR A 311 10.91 -13.64 17.75
C THR A 311 10.24 -13.12 19.02
N MET A 312 9.77 -11.89 19.01
CA MET A 312 9.04 -11.27 20.11
C MET A 312 7.71 -11.98 20.35
N ILE A 313 6.92 -12.22 19.29
CA ILE A 313 5.65 -12.93 19.40
C ILE A 313 5.87 -14.32 19.99
N GLU A 314 6.79 -15.10 19.43
CA GLU A 314 7.08 -16.47 19.90
C GLU A 314 7.52 -16.50 21.37
N LYS A 315 8.36 -15.55 21.81
CA LYS A 315 8.81 -15.48 23.20
C LYS A 315 7.72 -15.05 24.17
N LEU A 316 6.88 -14.10 23.78
CA LEU A 316 5.83 -13.59 24.67
C LEU A 316 4.60 -14.50 24.72
N THR A 317 4.29 -15.25 23.66
CA THR A 317 3.03 -16.02 23.57
C THR A 317 3.21 -17.54 23.69
N ASP A 318 4.42 -18.08 23.49
CA ASP A 318 4.73 -19.50 23.26
C ASP A 318 4.06 -20.10 22.02
N THR A 319 3.52 -19.26 21.12
CA THR A 319 2.88 -19.73 19.91
C THR A 319 3.87 -19.62 18.74
N PRO A 320 4.16 -20.73 18.03
CA PRO A 320 5.04 -20.69 16.87
C PRO A 320 4.50 -19.78 15.77
N VAL A 321 5.40 -19.03 15.13
CA VAL A 321 5.07 -18.10 14.03
C VAL A 321 5.73 -18.56 12.74
N GLU A 322 4.95 -18.70 11.69
CA GLU A 322 5.42 -18.94 10.33
C GLU A 322 5.09 -17.76 9.45
N LEU A 323 6.03 -17.36 8.59
CA LEU A 323 5.84 -16.25 7.66
C LEU A 323 5.72 -16.77 6.24
N GLY A 324 4.80 -16.16 5.49
CA GLY A 324 4.59 -16.45 4.08
C GLY A 324 4.48 -15.19 3.23
N VAL A 325 5.06 -15.24 2.03
CA VAL A 325 4.80 -14.23 1.00
C VAL A 325 3.41 -14.50 0.42
N SER A 326 2.54 -13.50 0.47
CA SER A 326 1.13 -13.66 0.09
C SER A 326 0.95 -14.19 -1.34
N SER A 327 1.74 -13.71 -2.31
CA SER A 327 1.67 -14.16 -3.70
C SER A 327 1.91 -15.67 -3.84
N GLU A 328 2.84 -16.25 -3.05
CA GLU A 328 3.13 -17.67 -3.10
C GLU A 328 2.05 -18.51 -2.41
N TRP A 329 1.60 -18.06 -1.25
CA TRP A 329 0.58 -18.77 -0.46
C TRP A 329 -0.79 -18.75 -1.11
N GLY A 330 -1.09 -17.72 -1.90
CA GLY A 330 -2.29 -17.67 -2.72
C GLY A 330 -2.41 -18.85 -3.68
N TYR A 331 -1.31 -19.38 -4.20
CA TYR A 331 -1.28 -20.51 -5.13
C TYR A 331 -0.88 -21.85 -4.48
N ASN A 332 0.11 -21.82 -3.60
CA ASN A 332 0.72 -23.01 -2.99
C ASN A 332 0.66 -22.93 -1.46
N MET A 333 -0.55 -23.00 -0.90
CA MET A 333 -0.71 -23.02 0.55
C MET A 333 -0.05 -24.27 1.14
N PRO A 334 0.86 -24.12 2.13
CA PRO A 334 1.52 -25.27 2.74
C PRO A 334 0.55 -26.08 3.61
N LEU A 335 1.03 -27.22 4.12
CA LEU A 335 0.26 -27.98 5.10
C LEU A 335 0.15 -27.15 6.38
N LEU A 336 -1.08 -26.84 6.77
CA LEU A 336 -1.36 -26.05 7.95
C LEU A 336 -1.36 -26.92 9.22
N SER A 337 -1.14 -26.28 10.36
CA SER A 337 -1.33 -26.88 11.68
C SER A 337 -2.81 -27.24 11.93
N LYS A 338 -3.11 -27.84 13.07
CA LYS A 338 -4.49 -28.29 13.36
C LYS A 338 -5.44 -27.13 13.71
N LYS A 339 -4.89 -26.08 14.31
CA LYS A 339 -5.62 -24.87 14.70
C LYS A 339 -4.86 -23.63 14.25
N PRO A 340 -4.79 -23.41 12.94
CA PRO A 340 -4.08 -22.26 12.40
C PRO A 340 -4.85 -20.97 12.66
N MET A 341 -4.13 -19.85 12.82
CA MET A 341 -4.68 -18.51 12.73
C MET A 341 -3.84 -17.68 11.75
N PHE A 342 -4.48 -16.96 10.86
CA PHE A 342 -3.80 -16.10 9.89
C PHE A 342 -3.77 -14.66 10.38
N ILE A 343 -2.60 -14.02 10.24
CA ILE A 343 -2.41 -12.59 10.47
C ILE A 343 -1.96 -11.98 9.15
N LEU A 344 -2.79 -11.11 8.56
CA LEU A 344 -2.47 -10.43 7.31
C LEU A 344 -1.97 -9.01 7.63
N LEU A 345 -0.76 -8.69 7.19
CA LEU A 345 -0.21 -7.34 7.33
C LEU A 345 -0.30 -6.62 5.98
N SER A 346 -0.96 -5.47 5.96
CA SER A 346 -1.07 -4.64 4.76
C SER A 346 -1.28 -3.18 5.15
N GLN A 347 -0.39 -2.29 4.69
CA GLN A 347 -0.55 -0.85 4.96
C GLN A 347 -1.88 -0.33 4.39
N SER A 348 -2.21 -0.65 3.13
CA SER A 348 -3.42 -0.19 2.47
C SER A 348 -4.67 -1.01 2.80
N GLY A 349 -4.50 -2.27 3.22
CA GLY A 349 -5.60 -3.22 3.34
C GLY A 349 -6.24 -3.63 2.01
N GLU A 350 -5.59 -3.30 0.87
CA GLU A 350 -6.08 -3.55 -0.48
C GLU A 350 -5.12 -4.42 -1.31
N THR A 351 -4.16 -5.09 -0.69
CA THR A 351 -3.17 -5.92 -1.39
C THR A 351 -3.86 -7.16 -1.99
N ALA A 352 -3.84 -7.27 -3.32
CA ALA A 352 -4.53 -8.34 -4.05
C ALA A 352 -4.10 -9.74 -3.62
N ASP A 353 -2.79 -10.01 -3.59
CA ASP A 353 -2.24 -11.29 -3.16
C ASP A 353 -2.68 -11.68 -1.74
N SER A 354 -2.70 -10.70 -0.81
CA SER A 354 -3.15 -10.96 0.58
C SER A 354 -4.64 -11.26 0.64
N ARG A 355 -5.44 -10.60 -0.21
CA ARG A 355 -6.87 -10.90 -0.32
C ARG A 355 -7.12 -12.31 -0.86
N GLN A 356 -6.35 -12.76 -1.85
CA GLN A 356 -6.46 -14.12 -2.37
C GLN A 356 -6.26 -15.17 -1.27
N VAL A 357 -5.27 -14.95 -0.40
CA VAL A 357 -5.05 -15.83 0.77
C VAL A 357 -6.22 -15.74 1.75
N LEU A 358 -6.73 -14.53 2.04
CA LEU A 358 -7.84 -14.32 2.97
C LEU A 358 -9.13 -15.01 2.50
N VAL A 359 -9.45 -14.94 1.21
CA VAL A 359 -10.61 -15.64 0.64
C VAL A 359 -10.51 -17.15 0.89
N LYS A 360 -9.35 -17.75 0.63
CA LYS A 360 -9.12 -19.17 0.93
C LYS A 360 -9.22 -19.49 2.42
N ALA A 361 -8.69 -18.61 3.29
CA ALA A 361 -8.81 -18.79 4.74
C ALA A 361 -10.29 -18.80 5.18
N ASN A 362 -11.11 -17.89 4.64
CA ASN A 362 -12.54 -17.82 4.92
C ASN A 362 -13.28 -19.07 4.41
N GLU A 363 -12.98 -19.55 3.21
CA GLU A 363 -13.53 -20.81 2.66
C GLU A 363 -13.19 -22.03 3.54
N MET A 364 -12.01 -22.04 4.16
CA MET A 364 -11.54 -23.09 5.06
C MET A 364 -12.03 -22.90 6.51
N GLY A 365 -12.70 -21.78 6.83
CA GLY A 365 -13.14 -21.46 8.19
C GLY A 365 -11.99 -21.14 9.14
N ILE A 366 -10.85 -20.69 8.65
CA ILE A 366 -9.67 -20.32 9.45
C ILE A 366 -9.86 -18.90 9.99
N PRO A 367 -9.74 -18.65 11.31
CA PRO A 367 -9.80 -17.30 11.87
C PRO A 367 -8.64 -16.44 11.35
N SER A 368 -8.95 -15.19 11.03
CA SER A 368 -7.98 -14.25 10.46
C SER A 368 -8.02 -12.89 11.17
N LEU A 369 -6.84 -12.29 11.32
CA LEU A 369 -6.66 -10.93 11.82
C LEU A 369 -5.97 -10.11 10.72
N THR A 370 -6.58 -9.01 10.29
CA THR A 370 -5.90 -8.02 9.45
C THR A 370 -5.35 -6.89 10.30
N ILE A 371 -4.07 -6.58 10.12
CA ILE A 371 -3.41 -5.41 10.70
C ILE A 371 -3.15 -4.42 9.55
N THR A 372 -3.87 -3.30 9.55
CA THR A 372 -3.87 -2.34 8.43
C THR A 372 -3.91 -0.90 8.92
N ASN A 373 -3.55 0.05 8.03
CA ASN A 373 -3.64 1.48 8.32
C ASN A 373 -4.99 2.10 7.92
N VAL A 374 -5.73 1.43 7.03
CA VAL A 374 -6.95 1.99 6.45
C VAL A 374 -8.17 1.26 7.01
N PRO A 375 -8.96 1.93 7.86
CA PRO A 375 -10.22 1.37 8.34
C PRO A 375 -11.19 1.19 7.17
N GLY A 376 -11.99 0.12 7.21
CA GLY A 376 -12.96 -0.17 6.14
C GLY A 376 -12.33 -0.66 4.83
N SER A 377 -11.02 -0.93 4.79
CA SER A 377 -10.36 -1.55 3.62
C SER A 377 -10.85 -2.98 3.38
N THR A 378 -10.64 -3.49 2.18
CA THR A 378 -11.13 -4.82 1.77
C THR A 378 -10.67 -5.92 2.75
N LEU A 379 -9.38 -5.96 3.09
CA LEU A 379 -8.87 -6.96 4.05
C LEU A 379 -9.48 -6.78 5.44
N SER A 380 -9.71 -5.53 5.90
CA SER A 380 -10.30 -5.29 7.21
C SER A 380 -11.76 -5.73 7.31
N ARG A 381 -12.51 -5.64 6.22
CA ARG A 381 -13.92 -6.06 6.18
C ARG A 381 -14.10 -7.58 6.03
N GLU A 382 -13.21 -8.22 5.28
CA GLU A 382 -13.30 -9.64 4.95
C GLU A 382 -12.65 -10.54 6.00
N ALA A 383 -11.74 -10.01 6.84
CA ALA A 383 -11.12 -10.74 7.93
C ALA A 383 -12.07 -10.93 9.12
N THR A 384 -11.80 -11.95 9.95
CA THR A 384 -12.54 -12.19 11.20
C THR A 384 -12.35 -11.04 12.19
N TYR A 385 -11.12 -10.50 12.27
CA TYR A 385 -10.73 -9.43 13.18
C TYR A 385 -9.89 -8.37 12.47
N THR A 386 -9.87 -7.16 13.03
CA THR A 386 -9.03 -6.06 12.54
C THR A 386 -8.36 -5.31 13.67
N MET A 387 -7.07 -4.99 13.50
CA MET A 387 -6.34 -4.00 14.29
C MET A 387 -5.80 -2.92 13.36
N LEU A 388 -5.84 -1.64 13.80
CA LEU A 388 -5.34 -0.51 13.02
C LEU A 388 -3.96 -0.07 13.51
N ILE A 389 -3.08 0.29 12.59
CA ILE A 389 -1.73 0.78 12.94
C ILE A 389 -1.68 2.29 13.23
N HIS A 390 -2.76 3.02 13.05
CA HIS A 390 -2.92 4.45 13.36
C HIS A 390 -1.73 5.34 12.93
N ALA A 391 -1.07 4.99 11.82
CA ALA A 391 0.09 5.73 11.32
C ALA A 391 -0.28 7.02 10.57
N GLY A 392 -1.58 7.30 10.38
CA GLY A 392 -2.03 8.38 9.50
C GLY A 392 -1.72 8.11 8.02
N PRO A 393 -2.04 9.03 7.11
CA PRO A 393 -1.80 8.85 5.69
C PRO A 393 -0.31 8.65 5.37
N GLU A 394 0.03 7.65 4.57
CA GLU A 394 1.37 7.38 4.06
C GLU A 394 1.33 7.47 2.53
N ILE A 395 1.91 8.53 1.98
CA ILE A 395 1.79 8.96 0.59
C ILE A 395 3.00 8.57 -0.26
N ALA A 396 4.21 8.66 0.30
CA ALA A 396 5.41 8.21 -0.38
C ALA A 396 5.27 6.74 -0.79
N VAL A 397 5.67 6.41 -2.02
CA VAL A 397 5.54 5.03 -2.54
C VAL A 397 6.29 4.03 -1.66
N ALA A 398 7.52 4.36 -1.27
CA ALA A 398 8.30 3.57 -0.33
C ALA A 398 7.72 3.69 1.09
N SER A 399 7.29 2.59 1.67
CA SER A 399 6.70 2.55 3.02
C SER A 399 7.77 2.72 4.10
N THR A 400 7.48 3.53 5.12
CA THR A 400 8.39 3.82 6.25
C THR A 400 7.69 3.69 7.59
N LYS A 401 6.81 4.64 7.94
CA LYS A 401 6.10 4.66 9.23
C LYS A 401 5.12 3.50 9.41
N ALA A 402 4.58 2.95 8.32
CA ALA A 402 3.73 1.77 8.41
C ALA A 402 4.51 0.53 8.89
N TYR A 403 5.78 0.37 8.50
CA TYR A 403 6.63 -0.71 8.99
C TYR A 403 6.80 -0.66 10.51
N THR A 404 7.24 0.45 11.04
CA THR A 404 7.45 0.62 12.49
C THR A 404 6.15 0.50 13.27
N ALA A 405 5.05 1.04 12.73
CA ALA A 405 3.73 0.92 13.34
C ALA A 405 3.21 -0.52 13.33
N GLN A 406 3.44 -1.30 12.27
CA GLN A 406 3.08 -2.73 12.21
C GLN A 406 3.85 -3.54 13.26
N VAL A 407 5.17 -3.33 13.40
CA VAL A 407 5.97 -3.99 14.43
C VAL A 407 5.48 -3.63 15.83
N ALA A 408 5.19 -2.36 16.10
CA ALA A 408 4.67 -1.90 17.38
C ALA A 408 3.25 -2.46 17.67
N THR A 409 2.36 -2.51 16.66
CA THR A 409 1.02 -3.10 16.83
C THR A 409 1.09 -4.59 17.15
N LEU A 410 2.00 -5.32 16.51
CA LEU A 410 2.27 -6.72 16.83
C LEU A 410 2.84 -6.88 18.25
N ALA A 411 3.60 -5.89 18.76
CA ALA A 411 4.07 -5.90 20.15
C ALA A 411 2.90 -5.76 21.15
N PHE A 412 1.93 -4.89 20.89
CA PHE A 412 0.71 -4.80 21.72
C PHE A 412 -0.07 -6.10 21.73
N LEU A 413 -0.26 -6.73 20.56
CA LEU A 413 -0.92 -8.02 20.46
C LEU A 413 -0.17 -9.10 21.26
N ALA A 414 1.14 -9.23 21.05
CA ALA A 414 1.97 -10.24 21.71
C ALA A 414 1.99 -10.05 23.24
N LYS A 415 2.09 -8.80 23.71
CA LYS A 415 2.04 -8.45 25.15
C LYS A 415 0.68 -8.84 25.74
N ALA A 416 -0.44 -8.45 25.12
CA ALA A 416 -1.78 -8.76 25.62
C ALA A 416 -2.03 -10.27 25.72
N VAL A 417 -1.66 -11.02 24.68
CA VAL A 417 -1.79 -12.49 24.66
C VAL A 417 -0.87 -13.13 25.71
N GLY A 418 0.38 -12.67 25.81
CA GLY A 418 1.33 -13.20 26.79
C GLY A 418 0.89 -12.98 28.24
N GLU A 419 0.32 -11.82 28.55
CA GLU A 419 -0.28 -11.55 29.86
C GLU A 419 -1.47 -12.45 30.16
N ALA A 420 -2.36 -12.61 29.17
CA ALA A 420 -3.52 -13.51 29.28
C ALA A 420 -3.09 -14.97 29.46
N ASN A 421 -1.95 -15.37 28.89
CA ASN A 421 -1.32 -16.68 29.12
C ASN A 421 -0.59 -16.79 30.47
N GLY A 422 -0.48 -15.68 31.22
CA GLY A 422 0.23 -15.65 32.50
C GLY A 422 1.75 -15.67 32.39
N LYS A 423 2.34 -15.41 31.23
CA LYS A 423 3.78 -15.41 30.96
C LYS A 423 4.52 -14.34 31.78
N ALA A 424 5.58 -14.74 32.47
CA ALA A 424 6.40 -13.83 33.26
C ALA A 424 7.06 -12.76 32.38
N GLU A 425 7.67 -13.18 31.26
CA GLU A 425 8.31 -12.26 30.33
C GLU A 425 7.34 -11.20 29.79
N ALA A 426 6.08 -11.56 29.56
CA ALA A 426 5.07 -10.59 29.12
C ALA A 426 4.69 -9.63 30.24
N LYS A 427 4.59 -10.08 31.49
CA LYS A 427 4.28 -9.23 32.65
C LYS A 427 5.43 -8.28 32.97
N ASP A 428 6.68 -8.75 32.86
CA ASP A 428 7.87 -7.97 33.15
C ASP A 428 8.21 -6.97 32.04
N PHE A 429 7.68 -7.15 30.82
CA PHE A 429 7.88 -6.27 29.67
C PHE A 429 6.93 -5.06 29.74
N ASP A 430 7.43 -3.92 30.26
CA ASP A 430 6.68 -2.66 30.25
C ASP A 430 6.68 -2.03 28.87
N LEU A 431 5.78 -2.51 28.00
CA LEU A 431 5.70 -2.06 26.59
C LEU A 431 5.45 -0.55 26.46
N VAL A 432 4.64 0.04 27.35
CA VAL A 432 4.32 1.48 27.31
C VAL A 432 5.56 2.32 27.54
N HIS A 433 6.32 1.98 28.58
CA HIS A 433 7.59 2.63 28.90
C HIS A 433 8.62 2.42 27.78
N GLU A 434 8.82 1.19 27.35
CA GLU A 434 9.83 0.83 26.35
C GLU A 434 9.53 1.45 24.98
N LEU A 435 8.25 1.52 24.57
CA LEU A 435 7.87 2.16 23.31
C LEU A 435 8.02 3.70 23.39
N SER A 436 7.91 4.28 24.57
CA SER A 436 8.23 5.70 24.80
C SER A 436 9.73 5.96 24.65
N ILE A 437 10.59 5.04 25.12
CA ILE A 437 12.04 5.09 24.89
C ILE A 437 12.35 4.96 23.39
N VAL A 438 11.67 4.06 22.69
CA VAL A 438 11.80 3.94 21.22
C VAL A 438 11.48 5.25 20.52
N ALA A 439 10.39 5.93 20.90
CA ALA A 439 10.04 7.22 20.31
C ALA A 439 11.16 8.27 20.51
N GLN A 440 11.79 8.31 21.70
CA GLN A 440 12.93 9.19 21.97
C GLN A 440 14.19 8.78 21.19
N SER A 441 14.46 7.48 21.06
CA SER A 441 15.56 6.96 20.24
C SER A 441 15.42 7.36 18.78
N ILE A 442 14.20 7.30 18.24
CA ILE A 442 13.91 7.78 16.89
C ILE A 442 14.20 9.28 16.77
N GLU A 443 13.71 10.11 17.72
CA GLU A 443 13.96 11.56 17.72
C GLU A 443 15.46 11.88 17.75
N ALA A 444 16.24 11.15 18.56
CA ALA A 444 17.69 11.30 18.61
C ALA A 444 18.34 10.99 17.25
N THR A 445 17.97 9.86 16.61
CA THR A 445 18.47 9.51 15.28
C THR A 445 18.08 10.56 14.22
N LEU A 446 16.87 11.11 14.30
CA LEU A 446 16.39 12.15 13.39
C LEU A 446 17.16 13.48 13.56
N SER A 447 17.78 13.73 14.71
CA SER A 447 18.64 14.90 14.90
C SER A 447 20.01 14.77 14.20
N GLU A 448 20.42 13.55 13.82
CA GLU A 448 21.68 13.23 13.15
C GLU A 448 21.57 13.18 11.60
N LYS A 449 20.50 13.72 11.02
CA LYS A 449 20.22 13.67 9.57
C LYS A 449 21.38 14.16 8.72
N ASP A 450 22.04 15.24 9.11
CA ASP A 450 23.15 15.83 8.36
C ASP A 450 24.37 14.90 8.35
N VAL A 451 24.70 14.30 9.49
CA VAL A 451 25.79 13.32 9.62
C VAL A 451 25.51 12.11 8.74
N ILE A 452 24.27 11.59 8.77
CA ILE A 452 23.87 10.46 7.93
C ILE A 452 23.98 10.83 6.45
N SER A 453 23.53 12.04 6.06
CA SER A 453 23.64 12.54 4.69
C SER A 453 25.09 12.59 4.19
N GLU A 454 26.02 13.08 5.00
CA GLU A 454 27.45 13.13 4.66
C GLU A 454 28.05 11.72 4.48
N LYS A 455 27.69 10.77 5.34
CA LYS A 455 28.13 9.37 5.23
C LYS A 455 27.60 8.71 3.94
N VAL A 456 26.35 8.99 3.58
CA VAL A 456 25.73 8.49 2.34
C VAL A 456 26.45 9.03 1.11
N GLU A 457 26.79 10.33 1.09
CA GLU A 457 27.54 10.94 -0.02
C GLU A 457 28.89 10.27 -0.23
N GLN A 458 29.61 9.99 0.85
CA GLN A 458 30.92 9.33 0.79
C GLN A 458 30.84 7.87 0.31
N LEU A 459 29.74 7.16 0.65
CA LEU A 459 29.63 5.72 0.45
C LEU A 459 28.85 5.32 -0.81
N LEU A 460 27.73 6.01 -1.13
CA LEU A 460 26.71 5.49 -2.04
C LEU A 460 26.52 6.29 -3.34
N ILE A 461 27.06 7.50 -3.48
CA ILE A 461 26.72 8.38 -4.60
C ILE A 461 27.06 7.79 -5.97
N SER A 462 28.18 7.09 -6.09
CA SER A 462 28.68 6.53 -7.35
C SER A 462 28.54 5.01 -7.48
N THR A 463 28.02 4.35 -6.45
CA THR A 463 27.94 2.88 -6.43
C THR A 463 26.75 2.34 -7.22
N ARG A 464 26.87 1.11 -7.73
CA ARG A 464 25.78 0.38 -8.40
C ARG A 464 25.20 -0.74 -7.55
N ASN A 465 25.95 -1.25 -6.59
CA ASN A 465 25.56 -2.33 -5.69
C ASN A 465 26.04 -2.05 -4.27
N ALA A 466 25.31 -2.55 -3.30
CA ALA A 466 25.63 -2.45 -1.87
C ALA A 466 25.07 -3.67 -1.13
N PHE A 467 25.58 -3.91 0.08
CA PHE A 467 25.10 -4.99 0.93
C PHE A 467 24.76 -4.46 2.32
N TYR A 468 23.69 -5.00 2.89
CA TYR A 468 23.40 -4.87 4.31
C TYR A 468 23.67 -6.20 5.00
N ILE A 469 24.29 -6.18 6.18
CA ILE A 469 24.57 -7.38 6.97
C ILE A 469 24.14 -7.20 8.43
N GLY A 470 23.61 -8.25 9.03
CA GLY A 470 23.18 -8.29 10.44
C GLY A 470 23.01 -9.71 10.94
N ARG A 471 22.81 -9.88 12.23
CA ARG A 471 22.51 -11.18 12.86
C ARG A 471 21.30 -11.09 13.76
N GLY A 472 20.57 -12.21 13.90
CA GLY A 472 19.33 -12.24 14.70
C GLY A 472 18.30 -11.27 14.11
N ASN A 473 17.70 -10.40 14.93
CA ASN A 473 16.73 -9.40 14.48
C ASN A 473 17.34 -8.38 13.52
N ASP A 474 18.63 -8.05 13.67
CA ASP A 474 19.31 -7.13 12.76
C ASP A 474 19.29 -7.65 11.31
N TYR A 475 19.38 -8.97 11.09
CA TYR A 475 19.22 -9.54 9.75
C TYR A 475 17.87 -9.21 9.14
N TYR A 476 16.78 -9.27 9.90
CA TYR A 476 15.45 -8.92 9.40
C TYR A 476 15.34 -7.43 9.07
N VAL A 477 15.99 -6.57 9.85
CA VAL A 477 16.09 -5.14 9.54
C VAL A 477 16.89 -4.90 8.25
N THR A 478 17.97 -5.68 8.00
CA THR A 478 18.75 -5.55 6.76
C THR A 478 17.95 -5.89 5.51
N MET A 479 16.98 -6.79 5.59
CA MET A 479 16.08 -7.10 4.47
C MET A 479 15.22 -5.88 4.09
N GLU A 480 14.65 -5.19 5.09
CA GLU A 480 13.88 -3.98 4.89
C GLU A 480 14.76 -2.81 4.40
N ALA A 481 15.93 -2.62 5.02
CA ALA A 481 16.89 -1.60 4.63
C ALA A 481 17.32 -1.75 3.15
N ALA A 482 17.61 -2.98 2.73
CA ALA A 482 17.97 -3.28 1.36
C ALA A 482 16.80 -3.01 0.39
N LEU A 483 15.56 -3.33 0.78
CA LEU A 483 14.37 -3.03 0.00
C LEU A 483 14.23 -1.51 -0.19
N LYS A 484 14.29 -0.73 0.88
CA LYS A 484 14.18 0.75 0.80
C LYS A 484 15.26 1.36 -0.09
N LEU A 485 16.51 0.94 0.07
CA LEU A 485 17.61 1.49 -0.72
C LEU A 485 17.45 1.18 -2.21
N LYS A 486 17.09 -0.06 -2.59
CA LYS A 486 16.92 -0.43 -4.00
C LYS A 486 15.69 0.24 -4.64
N GLU A 487 14.59 0.41 -3.90
CA GLU A 487 13.34 0.96 -4.41
C GLU A 487 13.49 2.39 -4.93
N ILE A 488 14.16 3.25 -4.17
CA ILE A 488 14.17 4.69 -4.44
C ILE A 488 15.49 5.19 -5.02
N SER A 489 16.63 4.54 -4.72
CA SER A 489 17.95 4.95 -5.25
C SER A 489 18.41 4.16 -6.48
N TYR A 490 17.75 3.04 -6.77
CA TYR A 490 18.09 2.08 -7.83
C TYR A 490 19.47 1.44 -7.68
N ILE A 491 20.06 1.50 -6.47
CA ILE A 491 21.26 0.74 -6.12
C ILE A 491 20.85 -0.71 -5.89
N GLN A 492 21.44 -1.65 -6.64
CA GLN A 492 21.23 -3.08 -6.40
C GLN A 492 21.69 -3.42 -4.99
N THR A 493 20.76 -3.74 -4.10
CA THR A 493 21.08 -3.94 -2.68
C THR A 493 20.43 -5.22 -2.17
N GLU A 494 21.19 -5.96 -1.37
CA GLU A 494 20.69 -7.17 -0.70
C GLU A 494 21.04 -7.16 0.80
N GLY A 495 20.11 -7.71 1.62
CA GLY A 495 20.31 -7.89 3.05
C GLY A 495 20.63 -9.35 3.36
N PHE A 496 21.70 -9.58 4.12
CA PHE A 496 22.16 -10.93 4.47
C PHE A 496 22.26 -11.15 5.96
N ALA A 497 21.96 -12.37 6.39
CA ALA A 497 22.51 -12.87 7.66
C ALA A 497 24.03 -12.83 7.54
N ALA A 498 24.71 -12.05 8.42
CA ALA A 498 26.14 -11.76 8.26
C ALA A 498 27.05 -13.00 8.13
N GLY A 499 26.67 -14.10 8.81
CA GLY A 499 27.36 -15.38 8.69
C GLY A 499 27.20 -16.07 7.34
N GLU A 500 26.02 -15.87 6.68
CA GLU A 500 25.68 -16.50 5.41
C GLU A 500 26.42 -15.87 4.23
N LEU A 501 26.81 -14.59 4.34
CA LEU A 501 27.53 -13.88 3.28
C LEU A 501 28.75 -14.67 2.78
N LYS A 502 29.49 -15.36 3.65
CA LYS A 502 30.68 -16.14 3.31
C LYS A 502 30.40 -17.46 2.58
N HIS A 503 29.14 -17.88 2.47
CA HIS A 503 28.75 -19.12 1.78
C HIS A 503 28.43 -18.91 0.30
N GLY A 504 29.07 -17.91 -0.32
CA GLY A 504 28.98 -17.63 -1.77
C GLY A 504 29.04 -16.14 -2.07
N THR A 505 28.15 -15.35 -1.50
CA THR A 505 27.97 -13.91 -1.84
C THR A 505 29.21 -13.05 -1.58
N ILE A 506 30.08 -13.44 -0.65
CA ILE A 506 31.34 -12.74 -0.38
C ILE A 506 32.26 -12.62 -1.63
N SER A 507 32.03 -13.46 -2.65
CA SER A 507 32.72 -13.38 -3.94
C SER A 507 32.41 -12.09 -4.72
N LEU A 508 31.34 -11.37 -4.36
CA LEU A 508 30.96 -10.09 -4.96
C LEU A 508 31.60 -8.88 -4.27
N ILE A 509 32.39 -9.10 -3.22
CA ILE A 509 33.13 -8.04 -2.53
C ILE A 509 34.37 -7.71 -3.33
N GLU A 510 34.42 -6.48 -3.80
CA GLU A 510 35.52 -5.87 -4.52
C GLU A 510 35.98 -4.61 -3.77
N ASP A 511 37.06 -3.98 -4.25
CA ASP A 511 37.59 -2.73 -3.68
C ASP A 511 36.50 -1.64 -3.68
N ASN A 512 36.27 -1.06 -2.49
CA ASN A 512 35.24 -0.04 -2.22
C ASN A 512 33.79 -0.51 -2.33
N THR A 513 33.49 -1.83 -2.33
CA THR A 513 32.12 -2.32 -2.24
C THR A 513 31.47 -1.84 -0.94
N PRO A 514 30.35 -1.09 -0.99
CA PRO A 514 29.66 -0.65 0.21
C PRO A 514 29.03 -1.82 0.97
N VAL A 515 29.35 -1.93 2.26
CA VAL A 515 28.73 -2.88 3.18
C VAL A 515 28.25 -2.13 4.41
N ILE A 516 26.93 -2.12 4.65
CA ILE A 516 26.31 -1.46 5.80
C ILE A 516 25.95 -2.54 6.82
N ALA A 517 26.51 -2.44 8.02
CA ALA A 517 26.34 -3.43 9.08
C ALA A 517 25.45 -2.90 10.20
N LEU A 518 24.53 -3.72 10.67
CA LEU A 518 23.66 -3.44 11.82
C LEU A 518 24.07 -4.29 13.02
N ILE A 519 24.20 -3.64 14.19
CA ILE A 519 24.63 -4.26 15.45
C ILE A 519 23.75 -3.75 16.59
N SER A 520 22.69 -4.49 16.99
CA SER A 520 21.85 -4.18 18.15
C SER A 520 21.66 -5.37 19.12
N ALA A 521 22.27 -6.50 18.80
CA ALA A 521 22.12 -7.70 19.60
C ALA A 521 23.04 -7.70 20.84
N ASP A 522 22.94 -8.74 21.65
CA ASP A 522 23.84 -8.92 22.77
C ASP A 522 25.33 -8.93 22.34
N SER A 523 26.22 -8.75 23.32
CA SER A 523 27.67 -8.62 23.09
C SER A 523 28.28 -9.81 22.33
N THR A 524 27.73 -11.01 22.45
CA THR A 524 28.21 -12.21 21.76
C THR A 524 27.86 -12.13 20.27
N ILE A 525 26.60 -11.81 19.95
CA ILE A 525 26.13 -11.66 18.56
C ILE A 525 26.85 -10.48 17.91
N ALA A 526 27.00 -9.36 18.63
CA ALA A 526 27.76 -8.19 18.18
C ALA A 526 29.21 -8.54 17.80
N ALA A 527 29.91 -9.34 18.62
CA ALA A 527 31.27 -9.79 18.35
C ALA A 527 31.35 -10.62 17.06
N HIS A 528 30.37 -11.51 16.84
CA HIS A 528 30.31 -12.30 15.58
C HIS A 528 30.02 -11.43 14.35
N THR A 529 29.11 -10.46 14.45
CA THR A 529 28.84 -9.50 13.36
C THR A 529 30.08 -8.71 13.02
N ARG A 530 30.83 -8.21 14.03
CA ARG A 530 32.10 -7.50 13.82
C ARG A 530 33.16 -8.38 13.16
N GLY A 531 33.22 -9.68 13.48
CA GLY A 531 34.08 -10.64 12.78
C GLY A 531 33.74 -10.71 11.28
N ASN A 532 32.45 -10.75 10.94
CA ASN A 532 32.03 -10.75 9.53
C ASN A 532 32.32 -9.42 8.82
N ILE A 533 32.24 -8.28 9.52
CA ILE A 533 32.67 -6.97 8.97
C ILE A 533 34.16 -7.03 8.61
N GLN A 534 35.01 -7.55 9.51
CA GLN A 534 36.46 -7.67 9.21
C GLN A 534 36.73 -8.61 8.03
N GLU A 535 35.95 -9.67 7.85
CA GLU A 535 36.04 -10.58 6.71
C GLU A 535 35.80 -9.86 5.37
N VAL A 536 34.84 -8.94 5.27
CA VAL A 536 34.56 -8.20 4.05
C VAL A 536 35.52 -7.01 3.87
N VAL A 537 35.89 -6.30 4.93
CA VAL A 537 36.85 -5.20 4.90
C VAL A 537 38.21 -5.70 4.44
N SER A 538 38.67 -6.87 4.89
CA SER A 538 39.93 -7.47 4.43
C SER A 538 39.92 -7.86 2.95
N ARG A 539 38.77 -7.80 2.27
CA ARG A 539 38.59 -8.02 0.83
C ARG A 539 38.31 -6.74 0.04
N GLY A 540 38.51 -5.59 0.67
CA GLY A 540 38.35 -4.29 0.02
C GLY A 540 37.00 -3.60 0.25
N ALA A 541 36.07 -4.18 1.01
CA ALA A 541 34.80 -3.52 1.29
C ALA A 541 35.00 -2.20 2.05
N ASN A 542 34.18 -1.20 1.71
CA ASN A 542 34.00 0.02 2.47
C ASN A 542 32.79 -0.16 3.40
N ALA A 543 33.05 -0.29 4.70
CA ALA A 543 32.01 -0.60 5.69
C ALA A 543 31.49 0.67 6.36
N LEU A 544 30.14 0.75 6.52
CA LEU A 544 29.44 1.70 7.38
C LEU A 544 28.77 0.91 8.50
N ILE A 545 29.01 1.30 9.75
CA ILE A 545 28.54 0.56 10.92
C ILE A 545 27.50 1.36 11.66
N ILE A 546 26.30 0.80 11.76
CA ILE A 546 25.19 1.28 12.58
C ILE A 546 25.12 0.40 13.83
N VAL A 547 25.27 0.99 15.00
CA VAL A 547 25.40 0.23 16.25
C VAL A 547 24.51 0.80 17.36
N GLU A 548 23.95 -0.09 18.18
CA GLU A 548 23.24 0.29 19.39
C GLU A 548 24.20 0.75 20.50
N GLU A 549 23.83 1.82 21.21
CA GLU A 549 24.54 2.36 22.35
C GLU A 549 24.90 1.26 23.38
N GLY A 550 26.13 1.29 23.86
CA GLY A 550 26.71 0.28 24.75
C GLY A 550 27.41 -0.88 24.03
N LEU A 551 27.32 -0.96 22.69
CA LEU A 551 28.04 -1.91 21.85
C LEU A 551 29.03 -1.25 20.90
N GLU A 552 29.11 0.08 20.94
CA GLU A 552 29.96 0.89 20.06
C GLU A 552 31.45 0.65 20.29
N ARG A 553 32.24 0.90 19.24
CA ARG A 553 33.71 0.92 19.24
C ARG A 553 34.21 2.14 18.49
N GLU A 554 35.44 2.51 18.78
CA GLU A 554 36.10 3.58 18.01
C GLU A 554 36.07 3.28 16.50
N GLY A 555 35.54 4.21 15.72
CA GLY A 555 35.41 4.10 14.27
C GLY A 555 34.02 3.61 13.81
N ASP A 556 33.06 3.35 14.69
CA ASP A 556 31.67 3.13 14.29
C ASP A 556 31.03 4.45 13.82
N ASP A 557 30.09 4.36 12.87
CA ASP A 557 29.63 5.52 12.11
C ASP A 557 28.36 6.17 12.66
N ILE A 558 27.36 5.38 13.05
CA ILE A 558 26.06 5.83 13.52
C ILE A 558 25.70 5.07 14.79
N ILE A 559 25.47 5.81 15.87
CA ILE A 559 25.09 5.23 17.16
C ILE A 559 23.58 5.46 17.39
N VAL A 560 22.85 4.39 17.57
CA VAL A 560 21.40 4.40 17.87
C VAL A 560 21.21 4.17 19.37
N ASN A 561 20.41 5.00 20.02
CA ASN A 561 20.14 4.85 21.46
C ASN A 561 19.59 3.46 21.77
N LYS A 562 20.07 2.90 22.89
CA LYS A 562 19.65 1.58 23.37
C LYS A 562 18.16 1.53 23.67
N VAL A 563 17.50 0.47 23.20
CA VAL A 563 16.10 0.18 23.46
C VAL A 563 15.93 -1.28 23.90
N HIS A 564 14.72 -1.65 24.33
CA HIS A 564 14.44 -3.04 24.65
C HIS A 564 14.67 -3.96 23.43
N PRO A 565 15.33 -5.13 23.56
CA PRO A 565 15.68 -6.00 22.43
C PRO A 565 14.50 -6.43 21.55
N PHE A 566 13.29 -6.52 22.09
CA PHE A 566 12.07 -6.81 21.32
C PHE A 566 11.68 -5.70 20.37
N LEU A 567 12.10 -4.46 20.62
CA LEU A 567 11.75 -3.26 19.87
C LEU A 567 12.93 -2.70 19.05
N SER A 568 14.12 -3.33 19.13
CA SER A 568 15.33 -2.84 18.45
C SER A 568 15.12 -2.64 16.94
N ALA A 569 14.33 -3.47 16.29
CA ALA A 569 14.02 -3.34 14.87
C ALA A 569 13.35 -2.01 14.51
N ILE A 570 12.56 -1.41 15.43
CA ILE A 570 11.90 -0.13 15.21
C ILE A 570 12.93 1.02 15.22
N SER A 571 13.90 1.01 16.14
CA SER A 571 14.93 2.05 16.20
C SER A 571 16.00 1.86 15.13
N MET A 572 16.46 0.62 14.90
CA MET A 572 17.55 0.32 13.96
C MET A 572 17.17 0.53 12.48
N VAL A 573 15.88 0.51 12.12
CA VAL A 573 15.44 0.79 10.74
C VAL A 573 15.54 2.27 10.38
N ILE A 574 15.45 3.19 11.34
CA ILE A 574 15.39 4.64 11.09
C ILE A 574 16.62 5.18 10.35
N PRO A 575 17.87 4.93 10.79
CA PRO A 575 19.03 5.38 10.03
C PRO A 575 19.08 4.76 8.63
N THR A 576 18.55 3.53 8.44
CA THR A 576 18.52 2.89 7.12
C THR A 576 17.51 3.53 6.16
N GLN A 577 16.37 4.00 6.69
CA GLN A 577 15.40 4.80 5.92
C GLN A 577 15.99 6.14 5.49
N LEU A 578 16.71 6.82 6.39
CA LEU A 578 17.44 8.06 6.06
C LEU A 578 18.55 7.82 5.04
N ILE A 579 19.29 6.72 5.14
CA ILE A 579 20.32 6.33 4.14
C ILE A 579 19.67 6.17 2.77
N ALA A 580 18.54 5.47 2.67
CA ALA A 580 17.83 5.30 1.40
C ALA A 580 17.33 6.64 0.85
N TYR A 581 16.74 7.49 1.71
CA TYR A 581 16.28 8.82 1.36
C TYR A 581 17.41 9.69 0.79
N TYR A 582 18.53 9.83 1.50
CA TYR A 582 19.65 10.66 1.05
C TYR A 582 20.36 10.08 -0.16
N ALA A 583 20.49 8.76 -0.26
CA ALA A 583 21.07 8.13 -1.46
C ALA A 583 20.23 8.44 -2.72
N SER A 584 18.91 8.47 -2.61
CA SER A 584 18.01 8.87 -3.70
C SER A 584 18.15 10.37 -4.01
N LEU A 585 18.06 11.21 -2.99
CA LEU A 585 18.12 12.66 -3.12
C LEU A 585 19.41 13.15 -3.77
N GLN A 586 20.58 12.66 -3.29
CA GLN A 586 21.91 13.03 -3.79
C GLN A 586 22.16 12.54 -5.22
N ARG A 587 21.43 11.52 -5.67
CA ARG A 587 21.45 11.02 -7.06
C ARG A 587 20.49 11.78 -7.96
N GLY A 588 19.77 12.79 -7.45
CA GLY A 588 18.80 13.60 -8.21
C GLY A 588 17.53 12.85 -8.60
N LEU A 589 17.14 11.84 -7.81
CA LEU A 589 15.96 11.01 -8.06
C LEU A 589 14.75 11.50 -7.28
N ASP A 590 13.54 11.22 -7.78
CA ASP A 590 12.31 11.48 -7.04
C ASP A 590 12.15 10.43 -5.93
N VAL A 591 12.18 10.89 -4.68
CA VAL A 591 12.12 10.04 -3.49
C VAL A 591 10.70 9.51 -3.25
N ASP A 592 9.68 10.31 -3.56
CA ASP A 592 8.28 9.98 -3.28
C ASP A 592 7.68 9.08 -4.36
N LYS A 593 8.14 9.25 -5.63
CA LYS A 593 7.60 8.57 -6.81
C LYS A 593 8.68 7.83 -7.60
N PRO A 594 9.26 6.77 -7.06
CA PRO A 594 10.28 5.99 -7.77
C PRO A 594 9.67 5.30 -9.00
N ARG A 595 10.47 5.21 -10.07
CA ARG A 595 10.03 4.58 -11.32
C ARG A 595 9.58 3.13 -11.12
N ASN A 596 8.57 2.69 -11.87
CA ASN A 596 8.07 1.32 -11.91
C ASN A 596 7.54 0.79 -10.56
N LEU A 597 7.17 1.66 -9.63
CA LEU A 597 6.57 1.28 -8.35
C LEU A 597 5.27 2.03 -8.12
N ALA A 598 4.33 1.37 -7.47
CA ALA A 598 3.09 1.95 -6.97
C ALA A 598 2.99 1.70 -5.46
N LYS A 599 2.30 2.58 -4.72
CA LYS A 599 2.17 2.50 -3.25
C LYS A 599 1.52 1.20 -2.78
N ALA A 600 0.53 0.70 -3.49
CA ALA A 600 -0.13 -0.56 -3.19
C ALA A 600 -0.48 -1.32 -4.47
N VAL A 601 -0.38 -2.65 -4.46
CA VAL A 601 -0.70 -3.54 -5.59
C VAL A 601 -2.07 -4.17 -5.31
N THR A 602 -3.11 -3.72 -6.04
CA THR A 602 -4.51 -4.17 -5.86
C THR A 602 -5.02 -5.02 -7.01
N VAL A 603 -4.16 -5.37 -7.94
CA VAL A 603 -4.46 -6.28 -9.06
C VAL A 603 -3.35 -7.32 -9.15
N GLU A 604 -3.69 -8.54 -9.53
CA GLU A 604 -2.75 -9.63 -9.80
C GLU A 604 -2.13 -9.51 -11.17
#